data_c55c81aa0c771de35d2134abca309278
#
_entry.id   c55c81aa0c771de35d2134abca309278
#
_cell.length_a   1.000
_cell.length_b   1.000
_cell.length_c   1.000
_cell.angle_alpha   90.00
_cell.angle_beta   90.00
_cell.angle_gamma   90.00
#
_symmetry.space_group_name_H-M   'P 1'
#
loop_
_entity.id
_entity.type
_entity.pdbx_description
1 polymer ?
#
loop_
_entity_poly.entity_id
_entity_poly.type
_entity_poly.pdbx_seq_one_letter_code
_entity_poly.pdbx_strand_id
1 'polypeptide(L)'
;MSEENKAIAARIPLEAFNEGKLEVIDELIADDSIDHAELPPGIPPGKEGLKLFVKALRSAFPDLKITINFEVAEGDLVVAHGTTTGTMKGEFAGMPPNGKSATWNAIHITRVKDGKIVEHWAVQDNLGMLQQLGFMPMPEAAPAR
;
A
#
# COMPACT_ATOMS: atom_id res chain seq x y z
N MET A 1 14.90 9.17 -15.52
CA MET A 1 15.98 8.19 -15.27
C MET A 1 15.48 7.13 -14.30
N SER A 2 15.86 5.89 -14.50
CA SER A 2 15.28 4.77 -13.73
C SER A 2 15.56 4.84 -12.23
N GLU A 3 16.77 5.19 -11.84
CA GLU A 3 17.11 5.30 -10.41
C GLU A 3 16.35 6.43 -9.72
N GLU A 4 16.19 7.55 -10.40
CA GLU A 4 15.39 8.67 -9.89
C GLU A 4 13.92 8.28 -9.76
N ASN A 5 13.38 7.58 -10.76
CA ASN A 5 11.99 7.15 -10.75
C ASN A 5 11.73 6.13 -9.65
N LYS A 6 12.66 5.19 -9.41
CA LYS A 6 12.58 4.26 -8.29
C LYS A 6 12.54 5.00 -6.96
N ALA A 7 13.40 5.99 -6.78
CA ALA A 7 13.45 6.78 -5.55
C ALA A 7 12.15 7.54 -5.33
N ILE A 8 11.57 8.13 -6.38
CA ILE A 8 10.30 8.84 -6.30
C ILE A 8 9.18 7.88 -5.89
N ALA A 9 9.05 6.74 -6.59
CA ALA A 9 8.02 5.75 -6.29
C ALA A 9 8.13 5.22 -4.85
N ALA A 10 9.36 5.01 -4.37
CA ALA A 10 9.61 4.48 -3.03
C ALA A 10 9.20 5.43 -1.90
N ARG A 11 9.18 6.74 -2.16
CA ARG A 11 8.85 7.72 -1.11
C ARG A 11 7.41 7.60 -0.63
N ILE A 12 6.48 7.15 -1.47
CA ILE A 12 5.09 6.99 -1.06
C ILE A 12 4.98 5.94 0.06
N PRO A 13 5.39 4.68 -0.12
CA PRO A 13 5.31 3.73 0.99
C PRO A 13 6.21 4.06 2.16
N LEU A 14 7.43 4.54 1.92
CA LEU A 14 8.41 4.75 2.99
C LEU A 14 8.14 6.01 3.80
N GLU A 15 7.65 7.09 3.19
CA GLU A 15 7.42 8.36 3.89
C GLU A 15 5.94 8.60 4.18
N ALA A 16 5.05 8.47 3.19
CA ALA A 16 3.64 8.74 3.42
C ALA A 16 3.00 7.67 4.31
N PHE A 17 3.23 6.39 4.04
CA PHE A 17 2.66 5.30 4.83
C PHE A 17 3.41 5.05 6.12
N ASN A 18 4.71 4.85 6.07
CA ASN A 18 5.50 4.49 7.26
C ASN A 18 5.64 5.65 8.26
N GLU A 19 5.75 6.88 7.77
CA GLU A 19 6.00 8.04 8.63
C GLU A 19 4.80 8.96 8.76
N GLY A 20 3.74 8.75 7.97
CA GLY A 20 2.56 9.59 8.01
C GLY A 20 2.75 10.96 7.37
N LYS A 21 3.75 11.11 6.52
CA LYS A 21 4.06 12.37 5.83
C LYS A 21 3.14 12.56 4.63
N LEU A 22 1.93 13.05 4.87
CA LEU A 22 0.91 13.20 3.83
C LEU A 22 1.29 14.22 2.76
N GLU A 23 2.12 15.20 3.09
CA GLU A 23 2.62 16.20 2.15
C GLU A 23 3.40 15.60 0.98
N VAL A 24 3.97 14.41 1.16
CA VAL A 24 4.66 13.69 0.09
C VAL A 24 3.69 13.33 -1.04
N ILE A 25 2.44 13.07 -0.70
CA ILE A 25 1.39 12.76 -1.69
C ILE A 25 1.16 14.00 -2.59
N ASP A 26 1.06 15.18 -2.01
CA ASP A 26 0.90 16.41 -2.77
C ASP A 26 2.14 16.72 -3.61
N GLU A 27 3.32 16.46 -3.06
CA GLU A 27 4.58 16.74 -3.73
C GLU A 27 4.81 15.84 -4.95
N LEU A 28 4.51 14.55 -4.83
CA LEU A 28 4.93 13.56 -5.82
C LEU A 28 3.84 13.11 -6.79
N ILE A 29 2.58 13.17 -6.40
CA ILE A 29 1.48 12.69 -7.25
C ILE A 29 0.89 13.85 -8.04
N ALA A 30 0.82 13.67 -9.36
CA ALA A 30 0.22 14.67 -10.24
C ALA A 30 -1.28 14.80 -9.96
N ASP A 31 -1.83 16.02 -10.13
CA ASP A 31 -3.25 16.27 -9.87
C ASP A 31 -4.18 15.42 -10.76
N ASP A 32 -3.74 15.14 -11.98
CA ASP A 32 -4.47 14.32 -12.95
C ASP A 32 -4.03 12.85 -12.96
N SER A 33 -3.33 12.41 -11.93
CA SER A 33 -2.89 11.02 -11.80
C SER A 33 -4.07 10.06 -11.77
N ILE A 34 -3.90 8.92 -12.42
CA ILE A 34 -4.91 7.85 -12.46
C ILE A 34 -4.43 6.71 -11.58
N ASP A 35 -5.24 6.33 -10.59
CA ASP A 35 -4.95 5.20 -9.72
C ASP A 35 -5.93 4.06 -10.02
N HIS A 36 -5.39 2.95 -10.48
CA HIS A 36 -6.17 1.74 -10.79
C HIS A 36 -6.30 0.81 -9.58
N ALA A 37 -5.60 1.10 -8.49
CA ALA A 37 -5.69 0.29 -7.28
C ALA A 37 -7.01 0.57 -6.58
N GLU A 38 -7.64 -0.48 -6.08
CA GLU A 38 -8.90 -0.35 -5.36
C GLU A 38 -8.64 0.11 -3.92
N LEU A 39 -9.43 1.08 -3.47
CA LEU A 39 -9.46 1.53 -2.09
C LEU A 39 -10.71 0.97 -1.40
N PRO A 40 -10.70 0.86 -0.06
CA PRO A 40 -11.87 0.42 0.68
C PRO A 40 -13.10 1.28 0.37
N PRO A 41 -14.32 0.70 0.47
CA PRO A 41 -15.55 1.46 0.25
C PRO A 41 -15.63 2.70 1.14
N GLY A 42 -16.13 3.80 0.57
CA GLY A 42 -16.30 5.06 1.29
C GLY A 42 -15.10 6.01 1.19
N ILE A 43 -14.01 5.56 0.60
CA ILE A 43 -12.85 6.43 0.37
C ILE A 43 -12.95 7.02 -1.04
N PRO A 44 -12.95 8.36 -1.18
CA PRO A 44 -13.04 8.99 -2.51
C PRO A 44 -11.78 8.76 -3.33
N PRO A 45 -11.86 8.88 -4.66
CA PRO A 45 -10.67 8.77 -5.51
C PRO A 45 -9.75 9.98 -5.37
N GLY A 46 -8.53 9.84 -5.89
CA GLY A 46 -7.57 10.94 -5.96
C GLY A 46 -6.71 11.09 -4.72
N LYS A 47 -5.96 12.18 -4.68
CA LYS A 47 -5.00 12.45 -3.61
C LYS A 47 -5.64 12.51 -2.23
N GLU A 48 -6.80 13.14 -2.11
CA GLU A 48 -7.49 13.26 -0.83
C GLU A 48 -7.95 11.91 -0.32
N GLY A 49 -8.43 11.03 -1.21
CA GLY A 49 -8.76 9.66 -0.86
C GLY A 49 -7.55 8.88 -0.39
N LEU A 50 -6.42 9.03 -1.06
CA LEU A 50 -5.18 8.36 -0.66
C LEU A 50 -4.72 8.83 0.71
N LYS A 51 -4.81 10.13 1.00
CA LYS A 51 -4.49 10.66 2.33
C LYS A 51 -5.39 10.06 3.42
N LEU A 52 -6.69 9.95 3.14
CA LEU A 52 -7.64 9.33 4.06
C LEU A 52 -7.31 7.85 4.28
N PHE A 53 -6.94 7.15 3.22
CA PHE A 53 -6.54 5.75 3.31
C PHE A 53 -5.29 5.57 4.18
N VAL A 54 -4.28 6.40 3.98
CA VAL A 54 -3.05 6.37 4.79
C VAL A 54 -3.39 6.59 6.27
N LYS A 55 -4.22 7.58 6.57
CA LYS A 55 -4.64 7.86 7.94
C LYS A 55 -5.39 6.68 8.56
N ALA A 56 -6.34 6.10 7.81
CA ALA A 56 -7.12 4.96 8.27
C ALA A 56 -6.23 3.75 8.55
N LEU A 57 -5.30 3.46 7.63
CA LEU A 57 -4.41 2.32 7.76
C LEU A 57 -3.47 2.49 8.96
N ARG A 58 -2.90 3.68 9.15
CA ARG A 58 -2.01 3.96 10.29
C ARG A 58 -2.77 3.96 11.62
N SER A 59 -4.02 4.40 11.63
CA SER A 59 -4.86 4.34 12.83
C SER A 59 -5.20 2.89 13.20
N ALA A 60 -5.50 2.06 12.21
CA ALA A 60 -5.80 0.65 12.43
C ALA A 60 -4.56 -0.16 12.84
N PHE A 61 -3.41 0.17 12.25
CA PHE A 61 -2.13 -0.51 12.49
C PHE A 61 -1.08 0.52 12.93
N PRO A 62 -1.05 0.87 14.22
CA PRO A 62 -0.11 1.90 14.72
C PRO A 62 1.36 1.56 14.50
N ASP A 63 1.68 0.27 14.38
CA ASP A 63 3.02 -0.24 14.10
C ASP A 63 3.23 -0.58 12.63
N LEU A 64 2.41 -0.02 11.74
CA LEU A 64 2.48 -0.26 10.30
C LEU A 64 3.90 -0.06 9.79
N LYS A 65 4.40 -1.07 9.06
CA LYS A 65 5.70 -0.98 8.41
C LYS A 65 5.64 -1.63 7.03
N ILE A 66 5.99 -0.86 6.02
CA ILE A 66 6.14 -1.33 4.65
C ILE A 66 7.63 -1.42 4.35
N THR A 67 8.05 -2.57 3.83
CA THR A 67 9.44 -2.80 3.39
C THR A 67 9.40 -3.02 1.89
N ILE A 68 10.24 -2.31 1.16
CA ILE A 68 10.42 -2.55 -0.28
C ILE A 68 11.50 -3.60 -0.42
N ASN A 69 11.13 -4.77 -0.92
CA ASN A 69 12.05 -5.88 -1.05
C ASN A 69 12.95 -5.73 -2.27
N PHE A 70 12.38 -5.26 -3.37
CA PHE A 70 13.15 -4.92 -4.58
C PHE A 70 12.28 -4.06 -5.51
N GLU A 71 12.95 -3.33 -6.39
CA GLU A 71 12.33 -2.53 -7.44
C GLU A 71 13.02 -2.82 -8.77
N VAL A 72 12.22 -2.86 -9.83
CA VAL A 72 12.73 -2.91 -11.21
C VAL A 72 12.07 -1.78 -12.00
N ALA A 73 12.77 -1.21 -12.95
CA ALA A 73 12.26 -0.12 -13.76
C ALA A 73 12.60 -0.32 -15.23
N GLU A 74 11.63 0.02 -16.07
CA GLU A 74 11.81 0.04 -17.52
C GLU A 74 11.00 1.22 -18.08
N GLY A 75 11.67 2.08 -18.84
CA GLY A 75 11.05 3.30 -19.33
C GLY A 75 10.62 4.18 -18.17
N ASP A 76 9.35 4.57 -18.17
CA ASP A 76 8.76 5.39 -17.10
C ASP A 76 8.04 4.57 -16.02
N LEU A 77 8.10 3.24 -16.10
CA LEU A 77 7.44 2.35 -15.15
C LEU A 77 8.42 1.83 -14.10
N VAL A 78 7.96 1.82 -12.85
CA VAL A 78 8.66 1.23 -11.72
C VAL A 78 7.78 0.14 -11.13
N VAL A 79 8.33 -1.06 -10.97
CA VAL A 79 7.64 -2.18 -10.31
C VAL A 79 8.33 -2.44 -8.98
N ALA A 80 7.56 -2.43 -7.90
CA ALA A 80 8.07 -2.66 -6.56
C ALA A 80 7.35 -3.84 -5.92
N HIS A 81 8.12 -4.73 -5.31
CA HIS A 81 7.59 -5.80 -4.46
C HIS A 81 7.79 -5.38 -3.01
N GLY A 82 6.71 -5.31 -2.25
CA GLY A 82 6.73 -4.86 -0.87
C GLY A 82 6.11 -5.85 0.09
N THR A 83 6.50 -5.73 1.34
CA THR A 83 5.91 -6.48 2.45
C THR A 83 5.40 -5.50 3.48
N THR A 84 4.15 -5.67 3.90
CA THR A 84 3.53 -4.84 4.94
C THR A 84 3.28 -5.69 6.18
N THR A 85 3.62 -5.13 7.34
CA THR A 85 3.34 -5.76 8.63
C THR A 85 2.60 -4.79 9.52
N GLY A 86 1.77 -5.31 10.41
CA GLY A 86 1.09 -4.50 11.40
C GLY A 86 0.25 -5.31 12.35
N THR A 87 -0.06 -4.70 13.49
CA THR A 87 -0.94 -5.26 14.53
C THR A 87 -2.22 -4.44 14.55
N MET A 88 -3.37 -5.11 14.41
CA MET A 88 -4.65 -4.42 14.29
C MET A 88 -5.16 -3.98 15.66
N LYS A 89 -4.97 -2.70 15.96
CA LYS A 89 -5.41 -2.09 17.21
C LYS A 89 -6.53 -1.08 17.04
N GLY A 90 -6.92 -0.78 15.80
CA GLY A 90 -8.03 0.09 15.47
C GLY A 90 -8.92 -0.53 14.40
N GLU A 91 -10.12 0.03 14.23
CA GLU A 91 -11.04 -0.41 13.20
C GLU A 91 -10.48 -0.11 11.80
N PHE A 92 -10.69 -1.05 10.86
CA PHE A 92 -10.34 -0.85 9.47
C PHE A 92 -11.41 -1.44 8.57
N ALA A 93 -11.92 -0.63 7.63
CA ALA A 93 -12.92 -1.04 6.64
C ALA A 93 -14.13 -1.72 7.28
N GLY A 94 -14.60 -1.22 8.43
CA GLY A 94 -15.73 -1.79 9.16
C GLY A 94 -15.41 -3.00 10.03
N MET A 95 -14.15 -3.46 10.02
CA MET A 95 -13.73 -4.59 10.84
C MET A 95 -13.22 -4.10 12.20
N PRO A 96 -13.72 -4.67 13.31
CA PRO A 96 -13.28 -4.24 14.64
C PRO A 96 -11.85 -4.70 14.94
N PRO A 97 -11.10 -3.96 15.78
CA PRO A 97 -9.76 -4.37 16.16
C PRO A 97 -9.78 -5.63 17.01
N ASN A 98 -8.79 -6.49 16.81
CA ASN A 98 -8.68 -7.74 17.58
C ASN A 98 -7.27 -8.01 18.12
N GLY A 99 -6.34 -7.09 17.92
CA GLY A 99 -4.98 -7.23 18.44
C GLY A 99 -4.10 -8.23 17.71
N LYS A 100 -4.59 -8.81 16.62
CA LYS A 100 -3.80 -9.76 15.83
C LYS A 100 -2.86 -9.06 14.89
N SER A 101 -1.73 -9.70 14.60
CA SER A 101 -0.73 -9.21 13.66
C SER A 101 -0.85 -9.93 12.33
N ALA A 102 -0.49 -9.23 11.25
CA ALA A 102 -0.47 -9.80 9.91
C ALA A 102 0.75 -9.30 9.14
N THR A 103 1.19 -10.12 8.19
CA THR A 103 2.23 -9.79 7.22
C THR A 103 1.71 -10.17 5.85
N TRP A 104 1.67 -9.21 4.94
CA TRP A 104 1.18 -9.49 3.59
C TRP A 104 2.01 -8.79 2.54
N ASN A 105 2.01 -9.34 1.33
CA ASN A 105 2.78 -8.84 0.21
C ASN A 105 1.92 -8.04 -0.75
N ALA A 106 2.56 -7.14 -1.46
CA ALA A 106 1.93 -6.35 -2.52
C ALA A 106 2.92 -6.11 -3.64
N ILE A 107 2.38 -5.94 -4.85
CA ILE A 107 3.15 -5.47 -6.00
C ILE A 107 2.51 -4.18 -6.46
N HIS A 108 3.34 -3.14 -6.56
CA HIS A 108 2.94 -1.83 -7.07
C HIS A 108 3.64 -1.55 -8.39
N ILE A 109 2.90 -0.99 -9.32
CA ILE A 109 3.44 -0.49 -10.58
C ILE A 109 3.13 1.00 -10.63
N THR A 110 4.15 1.82 -10.81
CA THR A 110 4.04 3.27 -10.79
C THR A 110 4.63 3.85 -12.06
N ARG A 111 3.87 4.70 -12.74
CA ARG A 111 4.38 5.46 -13.89
C ARG A 111 4.81 6.83 -13.41
N VAL A 112 6.07 7.17 -13.67
CA VAL A 112 6.67 8.44 -13.25
C VAL A 112 7.06 9.24 -14.49
N LYS A 113 6.56 10.47 -14.61
CA LYS A 113 6.91 11.39 -15.70
C LYS A 113 7.24 12.75 -15.12
N ASP A 114 8.37 13.31 -15.53
CA ASP A 114 8.81 14.65 -15.12
C ASP A 114 8.82 14.83 -13.60
N GLY A 115 9.28 13.80 -12.88
CA GLY A 115 9.38 13.84 -11.44
C GLY A 115 8.06 13.66 -10.68
N LYS A 116 6.97 13.32 -11.39
CA LYS A 116 5.64 13.13 -10.79
C LYS A 116 5.09 11.75 -11.09
N ILE A 117 4.34 11.21 -10.14
CA ILE A 117 3.59 9.97 -10.32
C ILE A 117 2.32 10.32 -11.08
N VAL A 118 2.12 9.69 -12.23
CA VAL A 118 0.98 9.98 -13.11
C VAL A 118 0.01 8.82 -13.23
N GLU A 119 0.44 7.60 -12.86
CA GLU A 119 -0.42 6.42 -12.93
C GLU A 119 0.09 5.35 -11.98
N HIS A 120 -0.83 4.59 -11.39
CA HIS A 120 -0.49 3.58 -10.38
C HIS A 120 -1.43 2.38 -10.46
N TRP A 121 -0.87 1.20 -10.34
CA TRP A 121 -1.57 -0.09 -10.20
C TRP A 121 -1.03 -0.81 -8.98
N ALA A 122 -1.87 -1.61 -8.33
CA ALA A 122 -1.41 -2.45 -7.23
C ALA A 122 -2.26 -3.71 -7.11
N VAL A 123 -1.61 -4.78 -6.69
CA VAL A 123 -2.25 -6.02 -6.28
C VAL A 123 -1.69 -6.38 -4.92
N GLN A 124 -2.58 -6.69 -3.97
CA GLN A 124 -2.18 -7.04 -2.61
C GLN A 124 -2.78 -8.38 -2.24
N ASP A 125 -2.10 -9.10 -1.36
CA ASP A 125 -2.64 -10.33 -0.78
C ASP A 125 -3.63 -10.00 0.34
N ASN A 126 -4.77 -9.45 -0.04
CA ASN A 126 -5.83 -9.09 0.91
C ASN A 126 -6.42 -10.32 1.59
N LEU A 127 -6.55 -11.42 0.85
CA LEU A 127 -7.08 -12.67 1.42
C LEU A 127 -6.16 -13.16 2.54
N GLY A 128 -4.85 -13.22 2.30
CA GLY A 128 -3.88 -13.63 3.30
C GLY A 128 -3.91 -12.73 4.54
N MET A 129 -4.01 -11.42 4.34
CA MET A 129 -4.14 -10.47 5.44
C MET A 129 -5.39 -10.76 6.28
N LEU A 130 -6.56 -10.91 5.64
CA LEU A 130 -7.81 -11.17 6.33
C LEU A 130 -7.81 -12.51 7.06
N GLN A 131 -7.17 -13.53 6.48
CA GLN A 131 -7.01 -14.83 7.14
C GLN A 131 -6.16 -14.72 8.39
N GLN A 132 -5.02 -14.03 8.33
CA GLN A 132 -4.14 -13.84 9.47
C GLN A 132 -4.79 -13.03 10.59
N LEU A 133 -5.63 -12.07 10.24
CA LEU A 133 -6.38 -11.27 11.21
C LEU A 133 -7.63 -11.98 11.73
N GLY A 134 -7.98 -13.13 11.15
CA GLY A 134 -9.10 -13.93 11.63
C GLY A 134 -10.47 -13.52 11.08
N PHE A 135 -10.53 -12.67 10.06
CA PHE A 135 -11.80 -12.25 9.44
C PHE A 135 -12.24 -13.17 8.31
N MET A 136 -11.36 -14.03 7.84
CA MET A 136 -11.63 -15.04 6.82
C MET A 136 -11.08 -16.37 7.31
N PRO A 137 -11.74 -17.49 7.02
CA PRO A 137 -11.22 -18.79 7.46
C PRO A 137 -9.92 -19.14 6.74
N MET A 138 -9.01 -19.77 7.47
CA MET A 138 -7.80 -20.33 6.87
C MET A 138 -8.19 -21.60 6.11
N PRO A 139 -7.57 -21.85 4.92
CA PRO A 139 -7.81 -23.11 4.23
C PRO A 139 -7.24 -24.26 5.04
N GLU A 140 -7.83 -25.46 4.89
CA GLU A 140 -7.26 -26.67 5.48
C GLU A 140 -5.88 -26.91 4.86
N ALA A 141 -4.96 -27.47 5.66
CA ALA A 141 -3.64 -27.83 5.16
C ALA A 141 -3.79 -28.83 4.03
N ALA A 142 -3.12 -28.54 2.88
CA ALA A 142 -3.09 -29.48 1.78
C ALA A 142 -2.35 -30.76 2.19
N PRO A 143 -2.77 -31.94 1.69
CA PRO A 143 -2.03 -33.15 1.93
C PRO A 143 -0.59 -33.00 1.43
N ALA A 144 0.35 -33.65 2.11
CA ALA A 144 1.74 -33.67 1.66
C ALA A 144 1.84 -34.28 0.26
N ARG A 145 2.65 -33.69 -0.59
CA ARG A 145 2.88 -34.16 -1.95
C ARG A 145 4.19 -34.90 -2.05
#